data_0147eb3a560de4d1f0f070f819dea3cc
#
_entry.id   0147eb3a560de4d1f0f070f819dea3cc
#
_cell.length_a   1.000
_cell.length_b   1.000
_cell.length_c   1.000
_cell.angle_alpha   90.00
_cell.angle_beta   90.00
_cell.angle_gamma   90.00
#
_symmetry.space_group_name_H-M   'P 1'
#
loop_
_entity.id
_entity.type
_entity.pdbx_description
1 polymer ?
#
loop_
_entity_poly.entity_id
_entity_poly.type
_entity_poly.pdbx_seq_one_letter_code
_entity_poly.pdbx_strand_id
1 'polypeptide(L)'
;MSRIMIAGTGSGSGKTTIVCGLCQCIKDLGRTPSALKCGPDYIDAMFHSRVLKMRTGNLDSWFCDKTMIRTLLAKKEKSSDITVIEGVMGYYDGAGFSTKGSSFEIAQITDTPVILIVNCRGISNSVGAVLKGFTTFQENSQIRGVIFNQMSEKLYPQAKKAAQELGLIPLGFLPYKKGGALESRHLGLITPNELENINSKIKYI
;
A
#
# COMPACT_ATOMS: atom_id res chain seq x y z
N MET A 1 -5.39 -16.36 -9.69
CA MET A 1 -4.87 -15.02 -9.96
C MET A 1 -4.40 -14.43 -8.65
N SER A 2 -3.26 -13.77 -8.65
CA SER A 2 -2.66 -13.29 -7.41
C SER A 2 -2.90 -11.79 -7.26
N ARG A 3 -3.44 -11.37 -6.11
CA ARG A 3 -3.62 -9.96 -5.76
C ARG A 3 -3.27 -9.72 -4.31
N ILE A 4 -2.81 -8.52 -4.01
CA ILE A 4 -2.55 -8.03 -2.66
C ILE A 4 -2.93 -6.56 -2.57
N MET A 5 -3.31 -6.12 -1.38
CA MET A 5 -3.47 -4.70 -1.09
C MET A 5 -2.35 -4.22 -0.16
N ILE A 6 -1.77 -3.09 -0.49
CA ILE A 6 -0.83 -2.36 0.37
C ILE A 6 -1.59 -1.21 1.00
N ALA A 7 -1.91 -1.32 2.26
CA ALA A 7 -2.60 -0.29 3.04
C ALA A 7 -1.68 0.29 4.11
N GLY A 8 -2.04 1.40 4.71
CA GLY A 8 -1.21 2.03 5.75
C GLY A 8 -2.01 2.40 6.98
N THR A 9 -1.31 2.65 8.09
CA THR A 9 -1.93 3.14 9.33
C THR A 9 -2.39 4.60 9.25
N GLY A 10 -2.02 5.30 8.18
CA GLY A 10 -2.42 6.68 7.92
C GLY A 10 -1.80 7.21 6.64
N SER A 11 -2.09 8.48 6.31
CA SER A 11 -1.40 9.20 5.25
C SER A 11 0.09 9.32 5.57
N GLY A 12 0.96 9.32 4.56
CA GLY A 12 2.42 9.42 4.77
C GLY A 12 3.08 8.16 5.36
N SER A 13 2.37 7.02 5.47
CA SER A 13 2.95 5.77 5.97
C SER A 13 3.96 5.13 5.02
N GLY A 14 4.09 5.62 3.76
CA GLY A 14 5.03 5.13 2.76
C GLY A 14 4.45 4.15 1.76
N LYS A 15 3.12 4.06 1.64
CA LYS A 15 2.43 3.16 0.71
C LYS A 15 2.95 3.26 -0.72
N THR A 16 2.94 4.45 -1.29
CA THR A 16 3.32 4.70 -2.69
C THR A 16 4.76 4.27 -2.95
N THR A 17 5.70 4.62 -2.06
CA THR A 17 7.10 4.20 -2.15
C THR A 17 7.23 2.69 -2.17
N ILE A 18 6.56 2.00 -1.24
CA ILE A 18 6.61 0.54 -1.12
C ILE A 18 5.95 -0.14 -2.31
N VAL A 19 4.82 0.39 -2.80
CA VAL A 19 4.16 -0.14 -4.01
C VAL A 19 5.07 0.00 -5.23
N CYS A 20 5.74 1.13 -5.40
CA CYS A 20 6.69 1.33 -6.50
C CYS A 20 7.87 0.35 -6.43
N GLY A 21 8.50 0.21 -5.25
CA GLY A 21 9.60 -0.73 -5.06
C GLY A 21 9.16 -2.18 -5.30
N LEU A 22 8.01 -2.58 -4.74
CA LEU A 22 7.46 -3.91 -4.92
C LEU A 22 7.16 -4.23 -6.40
N CYS A 23 6.50 -3.30 -7.10
CA CYS A 23 6.20 -3.49 -8.52
C CYS A 23 7.47 -3.56 -9.37
N GLN A 24 8.51 -2.80 -9.03
CA GLN A 24 9.81 -2.89 -9.71
C GLN A 24 10.46 -4.25 -9.45
N CYS A 25 10.50 -4.72 -8.20
CA CYS A 25 11.02 -6.06 -7.88
C CYS A 25 10.28 -7.18 -8.61
N ILE A 26 8.95 -7.09 -8.73
CA ILE A 26 8.14 -8.07 -9.49
C ILE A 26 8.57 -8.09 -10.95
N LYS A 27 8.83 -6.93 -11.56
CA LYS A 27 9.33 -6.84 -12.94
C LYS A 27 10.73 -7.42 -13.09
N ASP A 28 11.62 -7.13 -12.16
CA ASP A 28 13.00 -7.63 -12.18
C ASP A 28 13.04 -9.16 -12.06
N LEU A 29 12.00 -9.75 -11.45
CA LEU A 29 11.76 -11.21 -11.44
C LEU A 29 11.11 -11.74 -12.73
N GLY A 30 10.97 -10.93 -13.78
CA GLY A 30 10.39 -11.33 -15.07
C GLY A 30 8.87 -11.50 -15.04
N ARG A 31 8.18 -10.95 -14.02
CA ARG A 31 6.73 -11.00 -13.89
C ARG A 31 6.08 -9.68 -14.30
N THR A 32 4.83 -9.73 -14.68
CA THR A 32 4.06 -8.57 -15.14
C THR A 32 3.14 -8.08 -14.00
N PRO A 33 3.51 -7.02 -13.25
CA PRO A 33 2.61 -6.42 -12.27
C PRO A 33 1.58 -5.50 -12.93
N SER A 34 0.44 -5.32 -12.29
CA SER A 34 -0.47 -4.18 -12.50
C SER A 34 -0.73 -3.48 -11.18
N ALA A 35 -0.99 -2.18 -11.22
CA ALA A 35 -1.35 -1.41 -10.04
C ALA A 35 -2.76 -0.83 -10.16
N LEU A 36 -3.50 -0.87 -9.05
CA LEU A 36 -4.78 -0.21 -8.88
C LEU A 36 -4.71 0.68 -7.65
N LYS A 37 -5.29 1.87 -7.71
CA LYS A 37 -5.39 2.79 -6.57
C LYS A 37 -6.79 2.77 -6.00
N CYS A 38 -6.92 2.70 -4.67
CA CYS A 38 -8.21 2.93 -4.00
C CYS A 38 -8.59 4.41 -4.09
N GLY A 39 -9.88 4.66 -4.34
CA GLY A 39 -10.45 6.01 -4.41
C GLY A 39 -10.14 6.76 -5.72
N PRO A 40 -10.55 8.04 -5.81
CA PRO A 40 -10.48 8.85 -7.03
C PRO A 40 -9.11 9.51 -7.27
N ASP A 41 -8.05 9.04 -6.64
CA ASP A 41 -6.71 9.61 -6.76
C ASP A 41 -6.07 9.28 -8.10
N TYR A 42 -6.15 10.23 -9.04
CA TYR A 42 -5.55 10.10 -10.37
C TYR A 42 -4.05 10.34 -10.38
N ILE A 43 -3.52 11.06 -9.41
CA ILE A 43 -2.10 11.48 -9.38
C ILE A 43 -1.21 10.27 -9.17
N ASP A 44 -1.50 9.43 -8.17
CA ASP A 44 -0.76 8.21 -7.90
C ASP A 44 -0.88 7.21 -9.06
N ALA A 45 -2.08 7.08 -9.65
CA ALA A 45 -2.28 6.22 -10.81
C ALA A 45 -1.45 6.68 -12.03
N MET A 46 -1.39 8.00 -12.31
CA MET A 46 -0.53 8.55 -13.36
C MET A 46 0.95 8.37 -13.03
N PHE A 47 1.33 8.52 -11.76
CA PHE A 47 2.70 8.32 -11.30
C PHE A 47 3.15 6.88 -11.58
N HIS A 48 2.39 5.88 -11.16
CA HIS A 48 2.68 4.47 -11.43
C HIS A 48 2.75 4.17 -12.94
N SER A 49 1.85 4.75 -13.73
CA SER A 49 1.84 4.56 -15.19
C SER A 49 3.10 5.11 -15.84
N ARG A 50 3.53 6.32 -15.47
CA ARG A 50 4.68 6.99 -16.08
C ARG A 50 6.01 6.46 -15.57
N VAL A 51 6.15 6.29 -14.25
CA VAL A 51 7.41 5.90 -13.60
C VAL A 51 7.68 4.42 -13.81
N LEU A 52 6.68 3.59 -13.60
CA LEU A 52 6.82 2.14 -13.69
C LEU A 52 6.39 1.58 -15.05
N LYS A 53 5.93 2.41 -15.98
CA LYS A 53 5.43 1.98 -17.30
C LYS A 53 4.47 0.79 -17.19
N MET A 54 3.52 0.88 -16.24
CA MET A 54 2.56 -0.18 -15.94
C MET A 54 1.14 0.22 -16.31
N ARG A 55 0.28 -0.79 -16.45
CA ARG A 55 -1.15 -0.56 -16.54
C ARG A 55 -1.70 -0.23 -15.16
N THR A 56 -2.31 0.94 -15.02
CA THR A 56 -2.90 1.43 -13.78
C THR A 56 -4.41 1.64 -13.91
N GLY A 57 -5.07 1.94 -12.83
CA GLY A 57 -6.49 2.29 -12.76
C GLY A 57 -6.90 2.54 -11.31
N ASN A 58 -8.18 2.84 -11.12
CA ASN A 58 -8.74 3.12 -9.81
C ASN A 58 -9.84 2.12 -9.45
N LEU A 59 -9.97 1.84 -8.17
CA LEU A 59 -11.11 1.14 -7.56
C LEU A 59 -11.75 2.12 -6.58
N ASP A 60 -12.94 2.59 -6.90
CA ASP A 60 -13.61 3.62 -6.12
C ASP A 60 -15.04 3.20 -5.79
N SER A 61 -15.29 2.89 -4.52
CA SER A 61 -16.61 2.48 -4.03
C SER A 61 -17.57 3.64 -3.83
N TRP A 62 -17.14 4.87 -4.04
CA TRP A 62 -18.02 6.03 -4.05
C TRP A 62 -18.77 6.16 -5.38
N PHE A 63 -18.07 5.91 -6.50
CA PHE A 63 -18.63 6.03 -7.85
C PHE A 63 -19.06 4.69 -8.46
N CYS A 64 -18.55 3.58 -7.97
CA CYS A 64 -18.79 2.26 -8.53
C CYS A 64 -19.46 1.35 -7.49
N ASP A 65 -20.42 0.56 -7.95
CA ASP A 65 -21.00 -0.50 -7.13
C ASP A 65 -20.02 -1.69 -6.97
N LYS A 66 -20.36 -2.63 -6.08
CA LYS A 66 -19.54 -3.80 -5.80
C LYS A 66 -19.26 -4.66 -7.03
N THR A 67 -20.23 -4.76 -7.93
CA THR A 67 -20.12 -5.57 -9.16
C THR A 67 -19.14 -4.94 -10.13
N MET A 68 -19.21 -3.62 -10.32
CA MET A 68 -18.28 -2.87 -11.16
C MET A 68 -16.86 -2.94 -10.60
N ILE A 69 -16.66 -2.78 -9.30
CA ILE A 69 -15.33 -2.89 -8.66
C ILE A 69 -14.72 -4.26 -8.92
N ARG A 70 -15.47 -5.35 -8.71
CA ARG A 70 -15.01 -6.72 -9.00
C ARG A 70 -14.70 -6.93 -10.48
N THR A 71 -15.50 -6.36 -11.36
CA THR A 71 -15.29 -6.43 -12.82
C THR A 71 -14.02 -5.71 -13.24
N LEU A 72 -13.78 -4.50 -12.71
CA LEU A 72 -12.55 -3.73 -12.98
C LEU A 72 -11.31 -4.47 -12.48
N LEU A 73 -11.37 -5.05 -11.29
CA LEU A 73 -10.28 -5.86 -10.74
C LEU A 73 -10.02 -7.09 -11.62
N ALA A 74 -11.04 -7.87 -11.93
CA ALA A 74 -10.92 -9.07 -12.77
C ALA A 74 -10.34 -8.77 -14.17
N LYS A 75 -10.70 -7.62 -14.76
CA LYS A 75 -10.12 -7.15 -16.02
C LYS A 75 -8.62 -6.88 -15.91
N LYS A 76 -8.15 -6.33 -14.77
CA LYS A 76 -6.71 -6.11 -14.53
C LYS A 76 -5.98 -7.42 -14.29
N GLU A 77 -6.52 -8.30 -13.49
CA GLU A 77 -5.93 -9.61 -13.18
C GLU A 77 -5.71 -10.48 -14.45
N LYS A 78 -6.58 -10.38 -15.45
CA LYS A 78 -6.41 -11.09 -16.73
C LYS A 78 -5.18 -10.66 -17.52
N SER A 79 -4.66 -9.47 -17.26
CA SER A 79 -3.56 -8.87 -18.03
C SER A 79 -2.25 -8.75 -17.22
N SER A 80 -2.17 -9.39 -16.06
CA SER A 80 -1.00 -9.33 -15.17
C SER A 80 -0.84 -10.63 -14.38
N ASP A 81 0.38 -10.93 -13.96
CA ASP A 81 0.65 -12.06 -13.07
C ASP A 81 0.24 -11.74 -11.63
N ILE A 82 0.41 -10.49 -11.23
CA ILE A 82 0.08 -9.99 -9.89
C ILE A 82 -0.54 -8.60 -10.00
N THR A 83 -1.67 -8.40 -9.30
CA THR A 83 -2.30 -7.09 -9.15
C THR A 83 -2.02 -6.54 -7.76
N VAL A 84 -1.36 -5.39 -7.69
CA VAL A 84 -1.10 -4.67 -6.45
C VAL A 84 -2.12 -3.54 -6.31
N ILE A 85 -2.90 -3.54 -5.24
CA ILE A 85 -3.87 -2.49 -4.93
C ILE A 85 -3.23 -1.56 -3.90
N GLU A 86 -3.06 -0.30 -4.23
CA GLU A 86 -2.60 0.72 -3.29
C GLU A 86 -3.78 1.36 -2.57
N GLY A 87 -3.76 1.30 -1.25
CA GLY A 87 -4.76 1.93 -0.40
C GLY A 87 -4.66 3.45 -0.39
N VAL A 88 -5.75 4.10 0.00
CA VAL A 88 -5.87 5.55 0.21
C VAL A 88 -5.85 5.87 1.70
N MET A 89 -5.27 6.99 2.12
CA MET A 89 -5.22 7.45 3.53
C MET A 89 -4.81 6.34 4.52
N GLY A 90 -5.41 6.26 5.69
CA GLY A 90 -5.34 5.09 6.57
C GLY A 90 -6.31 3.99 6.12
N TYR A 91 -6.05 2.77 6.52
CA TYR A 91 -6.78 1.59 6.06
C TYR A 91 -8.30 1.71 6.27
N TYR A 92 -8.70 2.27 7.41
CA TYR A 92 -10.11 2.44 7.78
C TYR A 92 -10.67 3.83 7.49
N ASP A 93 -9.84 4.76 7.00
CA ASP A 93 -10.25 6.13 6.73
C ASP A 93 -11.12 6.20 5.48
N GLY A 94 -12.37 6.56 5.65
CA GLY A 94 -13.34 6.77 4.58
C GLY A 94 -14.01 8.13 4.69
N ALA A 95 -15.18 8.28 4.12
CA ALA A 95 -15.92 9.53 4.14
C ALA A 95 -16.41 9.87 5.56
N GLY A 96 -15.99 11.01 6.09
CA GLY A 96 -16.25 11.39 7.47
C GLY A 96 -15.63 10.41 8.47
N PHE A 97 -16.36 10.05 9.51
CA PHE A 97 -15.97 9.03 10.50
C PHE A 97 -16.52 7.64 10.15
N SER A 98 -16.44 7.23 8.89
CA SER A 98 -16.93 5.93 8.44
C SER A 98 -15.88 5.18 7.62
N THR A 99 -16.11 3.89 7.40
CA THR A 99 -15.26 3.09 6.49
C THR A 99 -15.73 3.14 5.03
N LYS A 100 -16.78 3.90 4.70
CA LYS A 100 -17.30 4.03 3.35
C LYS A 100 -16.28 4.77 2.46
N GLY A 101 -15.93 4.18 1.34
CA GLY A 101 -14.90 4.72 0.44
C GLY A 101 -13.46 4.43 0.89
N SER A 102 -13.26 3.70 2.01
CA SER A 102 -11.94 3.36 2.53
C SER A 102 -11.26 2.21 1.78
N SER A 103 -9.98 2.05 2.04
CA SER A 103 -9.22 0.87 1.58
C SER A 103 -9.78 -0.44 2.16
N PHE A 104 -10.30 -0.41 3.39
CA PHE A 104 -10.96 -1.54 4.03
C PHE A 104 -12.21 -1.98 3.25
N GLU A 105 -13.08 -1.04 2.85
CA GLU A 105 -14.27 -1.37 2.06
C GLU A 105 -13.90 -2.04 0.73
N ILE A 106 -12.88 -1.53 0.02
CA ILE A 106 -12.38 -2.15 -1.21
C ILE A 106 -11.82 -3.56 -0.95
N ALA A 107 -11.07 -3.76 0.14
CA ALA A 107 -10.56 -5.08 0.51
C ALA A 107 -11.70 -6.07 0.78
N GLN A 108 -12.76 -5.63 1.47
CA GLN A 108 -13.96 -6.44 1.71
C GLN A 108 -14.71 -6.79 0.42
N ILE A 109 -14.94 -5.79 -0.45
CA ILE A 109 -15.64 -6.00 -1.74
C ILE A 109 -14.91 -7.01 -2.60
N THR A 110 -13.58 -6.96 -2.61
CA THR A 110 -12.73 -7.74 -3.51
C THR A 110 -12.15 -9.00 -2.87
N ASP A 111 -12.40 -9.23 -1.59
CA ASP A 111 -11.79 -10.32 -0.80
C ASP A 111 -10.26 -10.38 -0.99
N THR A 112 -9.62 -9.23 -0.82
CA THR A 112 -8.19 -9.06 -1.09
C THR A 112 -7.38 -9.08 0.22
N PRO A 113 -6.36 -9.95 0.36
CA PRO A 113 -5.47 -9.93 1.50
C PRO A 113 -4.67 -8.64 1.56
N VAL A 114 -4.49 -8.12 2.78
CA VAL A 114 -3.90 -6.82 3.04
C VAL A 114 -2.54 -6.97 3.74
N ILE A 115 -1.55 -6.24 3.23
CA ILE A 115 -0.28 -5.97 3.90
C ILE A 115 -0.35 -4.56 4.47
N LEU A 116 -0.29 -4.46 5.79
CA LEU A 116 -0.34 -3.18 6.49
C LEU A 116 1.05 -2.56 6.58
N ILE A 117 1.18 -1.32 6.14
CA ILE A 117 2.40 -0.52 6.34
C ILE A 117 2.26 0.28 7.63
N VAL A 118 3.14 0.03 8.57
CA VAL A 118 3.21 0.76 9.83
C VAL A 118 4.40 1.71 9.78
N ASN A 119 4.16 3.01 9.91
CA ASN A 119 5.24 3.98 10.11
C ASN A 119 5.74 3.89 11.55
N CYS A 120 6.98 3.46 11.70
CA CYS A 120 7.60 3.18 13.00
C CYS A 120 8.52 4.31 13.50
N ARG A 121 8.49 5.48 12.89
CA ARG A 121 9.28 6.63 13.34
C ARG A 121 8.83 7.07 14.73
N GLY A 122 9.75 6.98 15.71
CA GLY A 122 9.45 7.34 17.09
C GLY A 122 8.58 6.34 17.87
N ILE A 123 8.38 5.13 17.32
CA ILE A 123 7.61 4.06 17.97
C ILE A 123 8.55 2.90 18.30
N SER A 124 8.37 2.30 19.47
CA SER A 124 9.01 1.04 19.86
C SER A 124 7.96 -0.01 20.23
N ASN A 125 7.79 -0.32 21.51
CA ASN A 125 6.83 -1.35 21.97
C ASN A 125 5.36 -1.02 21.61
N SER A 126 5.02 0.25 21.45
CA SER A 126 3.66 0.67 21.02
C SER A 126 3.26 0.14 19.63
N VAL A 127 4.21 -0.36 18.84
CA VAL A 127 3.90 -1.00 17.55
C VAL A 127 2.93 -2.17 17.72
N GLY A 128 3.06 -2.94 18.82
CA GLY A 128 2.13 -4.04 19.11
C GLY A 128 0.69 -3.56 19.35
N ALA A 129 0.52 -2.44 20.05
CA ALA A 129 -0.80 -1.83 20.25
C ALA A 129 -1.41 -1.33 18.93
N VAL A 130 -0.59 -0.72 18.06
CA VAL A 130 -1.04 -0.31 16.72
C VAL A 130 -1.51 -1.52 15.91
N LEU A 131 -0.70 -2.58 15.84
CA LEU A 131 -1.05 -3.81 15.11
C LEU A 131 -2.33 -4.42 15.66
N LYS A 132 -2.44 -4.58 16.98
CA LYS A 132 -3.64 -5.12 17.61
C LYS A 132 -4.87 -4.28 17.27
N GLY A 133 -4.78 -2.95 17.42
CA GLY A 133 -5.89 -2.05 17.05
C GLY A 133 -6.34 -2.26 15.61
N PHE A 134 -5.42 -2.27 14.66
CA PHE A 134 -5.77 -2.44 13.24
C PHE A 134 -6.33 -3.82 12.90
N THR A 135 -5.90 -4.87 13.57
CA THR A 135 -6.42 -6.24 13.32
C THR A 135 -7.77 -6.52 13.95
N THR A 136 -8.14 -5.79 15.01
CA THR A 136 -9.37 -6.04 15.79
C THR A 136 -10.41 -4.92 15.70
N PHE A 137 -10.08 -3.77 15.11
CA PHE A 137 -11.00 -2.62 15.01
C PHE A 137 -12.27 -2.93 14.20
N GLN A 138 -12.13 -3.73 13.15
CA GLN A 138 -13.25 -4.23 12.35
C GLN A 138 -13.15 -5.75 12.21
N GLU A 139 -14.29 -6.42 12.20
CA GLU A 139 -14.35 -7.84 11.87
C GLU A 139 -13.80 -8.08 10.45
N ASN A 140 -13.11 -9.20 10.27
CA ASN A 140 -12.55 -9.60 8.98
C ASN A 140 -11.66 -8.52 8.35
N SER A 141 -10.74 -7.95 9.13
CA SER A 141 -9.86 -6.86 8.65
C SER A 141 -9.07 -7.18 7.38
N GLN A 142 -9.03 -8.44 6.94
CA GLN A 142 -8.23 -8.94 5.80
C GLN A 142 -6.71 -8.70 5.94
N ILE A 143 -6.24 -8.12 7.06
CA ILE A 143 -4.82 -7.88 7.29
C ILE A 143 -4.14 -9.23 7.56
N ARG A 144 -3.21 -9.61 6.68
CA ARG A 144 -2.47 -10.88 6.74
C ARG A 144 -0.99 -10.68 7.00
N GLY A 145 -0.45 -9.52 6.66
CA GLY A 145 0.96 -9.24 6.82
C GLY A 145 1.23 -7.79 7.18
N VAL A 146 2.46 -7.52 7.58
CA VAL A 146 2.93 -6.19 7.96
C VAL A 146 4.31 -5.92 7.42
N ILE A 147 4.54 -4.68 6.99
CA ILE A 147 5.86 -4.10 6.71
C ILE A 147 6.06 -2.92 7.65
N PHE A 148 7.19 -2.91 8.35
CA PHE A 148 7.57 -1.85 9.28
C PHE A 148 8.39 -0.80 8.54
N ASN A 149 7.80 0.36 8.24
CA ASN A 149 8.49 1.45 7.56
C ASN A 149 9.17 2.40 8.56
N GLN A 150 10.35 2.91 8.22
CA GLN A 150 11.19 3.77 9.05
C GLN A 150 11.55 3.14 10.42
N MET A 151 11.74 1.83 10.44
CA MET A 151 12.11 1.07 11.63
C MET A 151 13.63 0.93 11.74
N SER A 152 14.13 0.99 12.97
CA SER A 152 15.51 0.64 13.27
C SER A 152 15.68 -0.88 13.25
N GLU A 153 16.79 -1.37 12.68
CA GLU A 153 17.15 -2.78 12.68
C GLU A 153 17.15 -3.39 14.08
N LYS A 154 17.61 -2.63 15.09
CA LYS A 154 17.66 -3.07 16.49
C LYS A 154 16.28 -3.35 17.09
N LEU A 155 15.23 -2.68 16.61
CA LEU A 155 13.86 -2.85 17.10
C LEU A 155 13.06 -3.89 16.33
N TYR A 156 13.51 -4.25 15.12
CA TYR A 156 12.78 -5.19 14.26
C TYR A 156 12.51 -6.56 14.90
N PRO A 157 13.45 -7.21 15.65
CA PRO A 157 13.16 -8.51 16.25
C PRO A 157 11.95 -8.51 17.20
N GLN A 158 11.79 -7.44 18.01
CA GLN A 158 10.65 -7.29 18.91
C GLN A 158 9.35 -7.02 18.16
N ALA A 159 9.40 -6.14 17.14
CA ALA A 159 8.25 -5.85 16.29
C ALA A 159 7.80 -7.08 15.50
N LYS A 160 8.75 -7.87 14.99
CA LYS A 160 8.50 -9.15 14.34
C LYS A 160 7.76 -10.11 15.27
N LYS A 161 8.23 -10.27 16.51
CA LYS A 161 7.59 -11.12 17.53
C LYS A 161 6.17 -10.66 17.82
N ALA A 162 5.95 -9.36 18.05
CA ALA A 162 4.62 -8.79 18.28
C ALA A 162 3.64 -9.04 17.12
N ALA A 163 4.11 -8.96 15.88
CA ALA A 163 3.29 -9.30 14.71
C ALA A 163 2.92 -10.79 14.68
N GLN A 164 3.88 -11.67 14.94
CA GLN A 164 3.66 -13.12 14.96
C GLN A 164 2.67 -13.55 16.05
N GLU A 165 2.74 -12.95 17.24
CA GLU A 165 1.80 -13.19 18.34
C GLU A 165 0.35 -12.80 17.98
N LEU A 166 0.17 -11.87 17.03
CA LEU A 166 -1.13 -11.48 16.49
C LEU A 166 -1.53 -12.28 15.23
N GLY A 167 -0.78 -13.32 14.86
CA GLY A 167 -1.04 -14.12 13.67
C GLY A 167 -0.73 -13.44 12.35
N LEU A 168 0.03 -12.33 12.36
CA LEU A 168 0.44 -11.61 11.17
C LEU A 168 1.77 -12.15 10.62
N ILE A 169 1.93 -12.09 9.30
CA ILE A 169 3.19 -12.39 8.62
C ILE A 169 4.06 -11.13 8.63
N PRO A 170 5.19 -11.09 9.38
CA PRO A 170 6.12 -9.96 9.33
C PRO A 170 6.98 -10.08 8.07
N LEU A 171 6.70 -9.25 7.08
CA LEU A 171 7.36 -9.31 5.76
C LEU A 171 8.72 -8.60 5.72
N GLY A 172 9.02 -7.79 6.73
CA GLY A 172 10.29 -7.09 6.83
C GLY A 172 10.15 -5.66 7.33
N PHE A 173 11.25 -4.92 7.24
CA PHE A 173 11.29 -3.51 7.61
C PHE A 173 12.11 -2.70 6.60
N LEU A 174 11.82 -1.42 6.53
CA LEU A 174 12.60 -0.42 5.80
C LEU A 174 13.19 0.56 6.81
N PRO A 175 14.52 0.75 6.82
CA PRO A 175 15.15 1.71 7.71
C PRO A 175 14.84 3.15 7.28
N TYR A 176 14.93 4.08 8.22
CA TYR A 176 14.88 5.50 7.88
C TYR A 176 16.12 5.87 7.04
N LYS A 177 15.89 6.39 5.83
CA LYS A 177 16.94 6.96 4.99
C LYS A 177 16.61 8.42 4.71
N LYS A 178 17.53 9.33 5.05
CA LYS A 178 17.42 10.74 4.70
C LYS A 178 17.42 10.88 3.17
N GLY A 179 16.35 11.44 2.60
CA GLY A 179 16.20 11.59 1.13
C GLY A 179 15.66 10.36 0.38
N GLY A 180 15.40 9.23 1.05
CA GLY A 180 14.88 8.01 0.42
C GLY A 180 13.36 7.93 0.30
N ALA A 181 12.62 8.85 0.92
CA ALA A 181 11.17 8.91 0.75
C ALA A 181 10.82 9.66 -0.55
N LEU A 182 9.89 9.12 -1.31
CA LEU A 182 9.17 9.94 -2.29
C LEU A 182 8.44 11.01 -1.48
N GLU A 183 8.79 12.27 -1.70
CA GLU A 183 8.21 13.36 -0.93
C GLU A 183 6.69 13.33 -1.04
N SER A 184 6.01 13.31 0.11
CA SER A 184 4.56 13.42 0.18
C SER A 184 4.18 14.82 -0.33
N ARG A 185 3.48 14.87 -1.44
CA ARG A 185 3.07 16.13 -2.04
C ARG A 185 1.68 16.50 -1.58
N HIS A 186 1.59 17.66 -0.98
CA HIS A 186 0.34 18.37 -0.91
C HIS A 186 0.03 18.87 -2.33
N LEU A 187 -1.02 18.32 -2.98
CA LEU A 187 -1.67 18.84 -4.19
C LEU A 187 -0.70 19.49 -5.22
N GLY A 188 0.07 18.71 -5.96
CA GLY A 188 0.91 19.25 -7.01
C GLY A 188 1.19 18.26 -8.13
N LEU A 189 1.06 18.72 -9.38
CA LEU A 189 1.45 18.00 -10.59
C LEU A 189 2.94 17.67 -10.56
N ILE A 190 3.31 16.43 -10.81
CA ILE A 190 4.70 16.02 -11.00
C ILE A 190 5.15 16.57 -12.36
N THR A 191 6.17 17.45 -12.35
CA THR A 191 6.77 17.94 -13.59
C THR A 191 7.69 16.88 -14.22
N PRO A 192 7.91 16.89 -15.55
CA PRO A 192 8.81 15.94 -16.22
C PRO A 192 10.23 15.91 -15.64
N ASN A 193 10.75 17.02 -15.14
CA ASN A 193 12.10 17.14 -14.56
C ASN A 193 12.23 16.43 -13.21
N GLU A 194 11.12 16.25 -12.48
CA GLU A 194 11.09 15.49 -11.22
C GLU A 194 11.07 13.98 -11.45
N LEU A 195 10.66 13.52 -12.64
CA LEU A 195 10.63 12.10 -13.02
C LEU A 195 12.05 11.52 -13.18
N GLU A 196 13.04 12.28 -13.65
CA GLU A 196 14.43 11.82 -13.77
C GLU A 196 15.05 11.51 -12.42
N ASN A 197 14.80 12.34 -11.42
CA ASN A 197 15.27 12.10 -10.05
C ASN A 197 14.55 10.91 -9.36
N ILE A 198 13.36 10.57 -9.80
CA ILE A 198 12.56 9.48 -9.23
C ILE A 198 13.08 8.11 -9.67
N ASN A 199 13.49 7.94 -10.93
CA ASN A 199 14.05 6.69 -11.42
C ASN A 199 15.35 6.30 -10.71
N SER A 200 16.16 7.26 -10.29
CA SER A 200 17.34 7.00 -9.46
C SER A 200 16.94 6.59 -8.03
N LYS A 201 15.90 7.18 -7.45
CA LYS A 201 15.41 6.83 -6.09
C LYS A 201 14.79 5.45 -6.02
N ILE A 202 14.08 5.00 -7.05
CA ILE A 202 13.47 3.66 -7.09
C ILE A 202 14.53 2.54 -7.14
N LYS A 203 15.68 2.79 -7.78
CA LYS A 203 16.79 1.83 -7.80
C LYS A 203 17.45 1.60 -6.43
N TYR A 204 17.16 2.43 -5.44
CA TYR A 204 17.70 2.35 -4.08
C TYR A 204 16.68 1.84 -3.04
N ILE A 205 15.46 1.51 -3.43
CA ILE A 205 14.41 0.88 -2.61
C ILE A 205 14.43 -0.63 -2.82
#